data_3310bd33be4aad631795504c3587cb60
#
_entry.id   3310bd33be4aad631795504c3587cb60
#
_cell.length_a   1.000
_cell.length_b   1.000
_cell.length_c   1.000
_cell.angle_alpha   90.00
_cell.angle_beta   90.00
_cell.angle_gamma   90.00
#
_symmetry.space_group_name_H-M   'P 1'
#
loop_
_entity.id
_entity.type
_entity.pdbx_description
1 polymer ?
#
loop_
_entity_poly.entity_id
_entity_poly.type
_entity_poly.pdbx_seq_one_letter_code
_entity_poly.pdbx_strand_id
1 'polypeptide(L)'
;MAQPIARSKKVILAVGDLHCPFAHRDSIPFLRAVKNRYTVNNKNRIDEVVFLGDEIDGHALSAYSHDPDGFSAGHELDKAIEQLRSFYELFPVAKVCVSNHTMRPFRKARESGLPQRLFKEIHDVLEAPPDWKWADEWIIDGIQFEHGEGYTGPNGAARSAVANMRPTVIGHIHSSAGVLYAANKTSLWWGFNVGCLIDSSAYAFNYAKTLKSKPILGVGIIEEGTPWFLPMILNSSNRWVGTL
;
A
#
# COMPACT_ATOMS: atom_id res chain seq x y z
N MET A 1 30.01 -17.60 2.81
CA MET A 1 28.58 -17.86 3.06
C MET A 1 27.94 -16.52 3.30
N ALA A 2 26.85 -16.19 2.60
CA ALA A 2 26.07 -14.98 2.85
C ALA A 2 25.58 -15.00 4.31
N GLN A 3 25.71 -13.87 5.02
CA GLN A 3 25.15 -13.80 6.36
C GLN A 3 23.62 -13.99 6.26
N PRO A 4 23.04 -14.82 7.12
CA PRO A 4 21.59 -14.97 7.14
C PRO A 4 20.99 -13.60 7.50
N ILE A 5 19.97 -13.19 6.73
CA ILE A 5 19.09 -12.08 7.11
C ILE A 5 18.67 -12.36 8.56
N ALA A 6 18.83 -11.38 9.46
CA ALA A 6 18.38 -11.53 10.83
C ALA A 6 16.91 -12.01 10.78
N ARG A 7 16.65 -13.21 11.29
CA ARG A 7 15.29 -13.78 11.22
C ARG A 7 14.42 -12.95 12.16
N SER A 8 13.59 -12.11 11.57
CA SER A 8 12.46 -11.53 12.27
C SER A 8 11.63 -12.66 12.88
N LYS A 9 11.22 -12.52 14.13
CA LYS A 9 10.24 -13.43 14.72
C LYS A 9 8.81 -12.93 14.53
N LYS A 10 8.66 -11.77 13.88
CA LYS A 10 7.38 -11.08 13.70
C LYS A 10 6.62 -11.60 12.48
N VAL A 11 5.31 -11.50 12.59
CA VAL A 11 4.38 -11.56 11.46
C VAL A 11 4.02 -10.11 11.10
N ILE A 12 4.36 -9.69 9.88
CA ILE A 12 4.09 -8.34 9.40
C ILE A 12 3.11 -8.43 8.23
N LEU A 13 1.99 -7.70 8.33
CA LEU A 13 1.06 -7.51 7.23
C LEU A 13 1.45 -6.23 6.49
N ALA A 14 1.71 -6.33 5.19
CA ALA A 14 1.95 -5.19 4.31
C ALA A 14 0.77 -5.03 3.34
N VAL A 15 0.14 -3.86 3.36
CA VAL A 15 -1.02 -3.51 2.54
C VAL A 15 -0.59 -2.43 1.55
N GLY A 16 -0.70 -2.71 0.25
CA GLY A 16 -0.45 -1.74 -0.82
C GLY A 16 -1.69 -0.90 -1.13
N ASP A 17 -1.48 0.11 -1.81
CA ASP A 17 -2.30 1.07 -2.54
C ASP A 17 -3.82 0.84 -2.47
N LEU A 18 -4.49 1.58 -1.59
CA LEU A 18 -5.95 1.54 -1.41
C LEU A 18 -6.65 2.47 -2.39
N HIS A 19 -6.08 3.66 -2.60
CA HIS A 19 -6.67 4.73 -3.40
C HIS A 19 -8.12 5.07 -2.98
N CYS A 20 -8.39 5.18 -1.69
CA CYS A 20 -9.71 5.61 -1.23
C CYS A 20 -10.09 6.95 -1.89
N PRO A 21 -11.34 7.12 -2.32
CA PRO A 21 -12.51 6.27 -2.10
C PRO A 21 -12.67 5.12 -3.11
N PHE A 22 -11.66 4.79 -3.90
CA PHE A 22 -11.70 3.79 -4.96
C PHE A 22 -11.10 2.45 -4.56
N ALA A 23 -10.97 2.17 -3.26
CA ALA A 23 -10.59 0.84 -2.78
C ALA A 23 -11.70 -0.17 -3.12
N HIS A 24 -11.28 -1.39 -3.50
CA HIS A 24 -12.23 -2.45 -3.85
C HIS A 24 -13.17 -2.74 -2.68
N ARG A 25 -14.46 -2.84 -2.95
CA ARG A 25 -15.50 -3.03 -1.93
C ARG A 25 -15.32 -4.27 -1.05
N ASP A 26 -14.60 -5.28 -1.53
CA ASP A 26 -14.31 -6.49 -0.77
C ASP A 26 -12.94 -6.44 -0.07
N SER A 27 -12.23 -5.29 -0.07
CA SER A 27 -10.95 -5.13 0.61
C SER A 27 -11.06 -5.40 2.12
N ILE A 28 -12.09 -4.88 2.80
CA ILE A 28 -12.30 -5.08 4.22
C ILE A 28 -12.65 -6.55 4.55
N PRO A 29 -13.60 -7.22 3.87
CA PRO A 29 -13.82 -8.65 4.04
C PRO A 29 -12.56 -9.49 3.82
N PHE A 30 -11.79 -9.20 2.78
CA PHE A 30 -10.52 -9.88 2.49
C PHE A 30 -9.48 -9.69 3.61
N LEU A 31 -9.21 -8.44 4.00
CA LEU A 31 -8.27 -8.13 5.07
C LEU A 31 -8.69 -8.73 6.43
N ARG A 32 -9.99 -8.79 6.69
CA ARG A 32 -10.54 -9.47 7.87
C ARG A 32 -10.26 -10.98 7.83
N ALA A 33 -10.40 -11.61 6.67
CA ALA A 33 -10.04 -13.02 6.49
C ALA A 33 -8.54 -13.25 6.69
N VAL A 34 -7.69 -12.36 6.14
CA VAL A 34 -6.23 -12.39 6.39
C VAL A 34 -5.94 -12.29 7.89
N LYS A 35 -6.50 -11.31 8.58
CA LYS A 35 -6.34 -11.14 10.04
C LYS A 35 -6.78 -12.39 10.81
N ASN A 36 -7.91 -12.99 10.42
CA ASN A 36 -8.43 -14.19 11.06
C ASN A 36 -7.54 -15.42 10.85
N ARG A 37 -6.94 -15.57 9.66
CA ARG A 37 -5.96 -16.63 9.36
C ARG A 37 -4.76 -16.59 10.32
N TYR A 38 -4.36 -15.39 10.72
CA TYR A 38 -3.27 -15.16 11.68
C TYR A 38 -3.75 -14.96 13.13
N THR A 39 -4.99 -15.36 13.42
CA THR A 39 -5.52 -15.36 14.79
C THR A 39 -5.60 -16.78 15.31
N VAL A 40 -4.85 -17.09 16.36
CA VAL A 40 -4.78 -18.42 16.99
C VAL A 40 -5.20 -18.28 18.45
N ASN A 41 -6.14 -19.12 18.91
CA ASN A 41 -6.66 -19.07 20.28
C ASN A 41 -7.09 -17.66 20.70
N ASN A 42 -7.83 -16.95 19.84
CA ASN A 42 -8.27 -15.56 20.01
C ASN A 42 -7.14 -14.53 20.17
N LYS A 43 -5.90 -14.90 19.85
CA LYS A 43 -4.75 -14.01 19.83
C LYS A 43 -4.36 -13.69 18.39
N ASN A 44 -4.38 -12.41 18.03
CA ASN A 44 -3.83 -11.94 16.76
C ASN A 44 -2.29 -12.13 16.79
N ARG A 45 -1.74 -12.75 15.77
CA ARG A 45 -0.31 -12.99 15.59
C ARG A 45 0.35 -11.98 14.65
N ILE A 46 -0.42 -11.08 14.04
CA ILE A 46 0.14 -9.97 13.26
C ILE A 46 0.70 -8.96 14.26
N ASP A 47 2.03 -8.83 14.28
CA ASP A 47 2.75 -7.94 15.20
C ASP A 47 2.81 -6.52 14.68
N GLU A 48 2.89 -6.35 13.35
CA GLU A 48 2.98 -5.04 12.71
C GLU A 48 2.07 -5.01 11.47
N VAL A 49 1.43 -3.87 11.26
CA VAL A 49 0.68 -3.57 10.02
C VAL A 49 1.32 -2.36 9.37
N VAL A 50 1.70 -2.50 8.10
CA VAL A 50 2.32 -1.44 7.31
C VAL A 50 1.49 -1.19 6.06
N PHE A 51 0.95 0.01 5.93
CA PHE A 51 0.37 0.50 4.68
C PHE A 51 1.48 1.17 3.87
N LEU A 52 1.61 0.79 2.61
CA LEU A 52 2.72 1.23 1.76
C LEU A 52 2.42 2.55 1.02
N GLY A 53 1.49 3.34 1.54
CA GLY A 53 1.08 4.60 0.94
C GLY A 53 -0.09 4.45 -0.03
N ASP A 54 -0.39 5.52 -0.73
CA ASP A 54 -1.54 5.64 -1.63
C ASP A 54 -2.85 5.21 -0.95
N GLU A 55 -3.00 5.58 0.32
CA GLU A 55 -4.22 5.36 1.10
C GLU A 55 -5.39 6.16 0.56
N ILE A 56 -5.12 7.32 -0.06
CA ILE A 56 -6.09 8.13 -0.81
C ILE A 56 -5.64 8.29 -2.25
N ASP A 57 -6.60 8.48 -3.18
CA ASP A 57 -6.24 8.71 -4.59
C ASP A 57 -5.89 10.16 -4.87
N GLY A 58 -6.73 11.11 -4.46
CA GLY A 58 -6.56 12.52 -4.82
C GLY A 58 -6.68 12.78 -6.32
N HIS A 59 -7.58 12.06 -7.02
CA HIS A 59 -7.78 12.13 -8.47
C HIS A 59 -8.03 13.57 -8.94
N ALA A 60 -8.89 14.30 -8.24
CA ALA A 60 -9.21 15.68 -8.55
C ALA A 60 -8.00 16.65 -8.44
N LEU A 61 -6.92 16.24 -7.77
CA LEU A 61 -5.67 17.00 -7.64
C LEU A 61 -4.54 16.46 -8.54
N SER A 62 -4.86 15.51 -9.42
CA SER A 62 -3.89 14.92 -10.36
C SER A 62 -3.30 15.99 -11.28
N ALA A 63 -2.04 15.80 -11.68
CA ALA A 63 -1.42 16.55 -12.77
C ALA A 63 -1.83 16.06 -14.16
N TYR A 64 -2.43 14.87 -14.22
CA TYR A 64 -2.97 14.28 -15.45
C TYR A 64 -4.43 14.65 -15.64
N SER A 65 -4.96 14.42 -16.84
CA SER A 65 -6.39 14.59 -17.10
C SER A 65 -7.24 13.80 -16.11
N HIS A 66 -8.18 14.48 -15.49
CA HIS A 66 -9.17 13.87 -14.60
C HIS A 66 -10.55 13.87 -15.27
N ASP A 67 -11.40 12.99 -14.78
CA ASP A 67 -12.76 12.85 -15.29
C ASP A 67 -13.57 14.11 -14.92
N PRO A 68 -14.15 14.85 -15.88
CA PRO A 68 -14.89 16.06 -15.60
C PRO A 68 -16.18 15.81 -14.79
N ASP A 69 -16.72 14.59 -14.85
CA ASP A 69 -17.88 14.15 -14.08
C ASP A 69 -17.48 13.50 -12.74
N GLY A 70 -16.18 13.52 -12.40
CA GLY A 70 -15.64 13.01 -11.15
C GLY A 70 -15.97 13.88 -9.94
N PHE A 71 -15.58 13.41 -8.77
CA PHE A 71 -15.72 14.18 -7.53
C PHE A 71 -14.89 15.47 -7.56
N SER A 72 -15.40 16.52 -6.92
CA SER A 72 -14.54 17.64 -6.55
C SER A 72 -13.51 17.20 -5.50
N ALA A 73 -12.39 17.92 -5.37
CA ALA A 73 -11.34 17.55 -4.42
C ALA A 73 -11.82 17.41 -2.97
N GLY A 74 -12.72 18.29 -2.52
CA GLY A 74 -13.32 18.19 -1.19
C GLY A 74 -14.22 16.97 -1.03
N HIS A 75 -15.10 16.74 -2.00
CA HIS A 75 -16.02 15.59 -1.95
C HIS A 75 -15.28 14.25 -2.05
N GLU A 76 -14.21 14.18 -2.86
CA GLU A 76 -13.34 13.01 -2.95
C GLU A 76 -12.66 12.72 -1.62
N LEU A 77 -12.14 13.75 -0.94
CA LEU A 77 -11.52 13.64 0.36
C LEU A 77 -12.51 13.14 1.43
N ASP A 78 -13.73 13.72 1.49
CA ASP A 78 -14.76 13.29 2.42
C ASP A 78 -15.10 11.81 2.23
N LYS A 79 -15.24 11.37 0.97
CA LYS A 79 -15.50 9.96 0.63
C LYS A 79 -14.32 9.05 0.96
N ALA A 80 -13.09 9.53 0.78
CA ALA A 80 -11.89 8.79 1.15
C ALA A 80 -11.83 8.57 2.66
N ILE A 81 -12.07 9.61 3.46
CA ILE A 81 -12.11 9.51 4.93
C ILE A 81 -13.22 8.54 5.37
N GLU A 82 -14.43 8.64 4.79
CA GLU A 82 -15.52 7.71 5.07
C GLU A 82 -15.11 6.25 4.85
N GLN A 83 -14.43 5.94 3.74
CA GLN A 83 -13.95 4.59 3.43
C GLN A 83 -12.80 4.17 4.35
N LEU A 84 -11.85 5.07 4.65
CA LEU A 84 -10.69 4.79 5.52
C LEU A 84 -11.10 4.41 6.94
N ARG A 85 -12.21 4.92 7.48
CA ARG A 85 -12.70 4.55 8.82
C ARG A 85 -12.82 3.04 9.01
N SER A 86 -13.23 2.30 7.99
CA SER A 86 -13.31 0.83 8.06
C SER A 86 -11.93 0.16 8.17
N PHE A 87 -10.89 0.76 7.60
CA PHE A 87 -9.51 0.29 7.74
C PHE A 87 -8.96 0.63 9.13
N TYR A 88 -9.27 1.81 9.66
CA TYR A 88 -8.93 2.23 11.02
C TYR A 88 -9.54 1.30 12.08
N GLU A 89 -10.82 0.94 11.93
CA GLU A 89 -11.50 -0.01 12.81
C GLU A 89 -10.86 -1.40 12.76
N LEU A 90 -10.48 -1.87 11.56
CA LEU A 90 -9.87 -3.18 11.40
C LEU A 90 -8.45 -3.23 11.96
N PHE A 91 -7.69 -2.14 11.77
CA PHE A 91 -6.29 -1.99 12.20
C PHE A 91 -6.08 -0.65 12.92
N PRO A 92 -6.41 -0.57 14.21
CA PRO A 92 -6.32 0.71 14.94
C PRO A 92 -4.89 1.21 15.15
N VAL A 93 -3.89 0.35 14.93
CA VAL A 93 -2.46 0.67 15.00
C VAL A 93 -1.83 0.31 13.67
N ALA A 94 -1.17 1.24 13.00
CA ALA A 94 -0.50 1.01 11.74
C ALA A 94 0.67 1.97 11.49
N LYS A 95 1.62 1.52 10.70
CA LYS A 95 2.65 2.34 10.06
C LYS A 95 2.23 2.62 8.63
N VAL A 96 2.45 3.83 8.13
CA VAL A 96 2.09 4.23 6.76
C VAL A 96 3.32 4.83 6.10
N CYS A 97 3.60 4.43 4.86
CA CYS A 97 4.64 5.06 4.06
C CYS A 97 4.05 6.30 3.34
N VAL A 98 4.76 7.41 3.39
CA VAL A 98 4.40 8.58 2.60
C VAL A 98 4.48 8.24 1.11
N SER A 99 3.51 8.71 0.33
CA SER A 99 3.39 8.37 -1.09
C SER A 99 3.13 9.57 -1.98
N ASN A 100 3.30 9.39 -3.27
CA ASN A 100 3.09 10.44 -4.25
C ASN A 100 1.63 10.89 -4.32
N HIS A 101 0.63 10.04 -4.07
CA HIS A 101 -0.77 10.42 -4.02
C HIS A 101 -1.10 11.18 -2.74
N THR A 102 -0.68 10.71 -1.60
CA THR A 102 -0.84 11.38 -0.30
C THR A 102 -0.25 12.80 -0.33
N MET A 103 0.85 12.99 -1.06
CA MET A 103 1.52 14.28 -1.16
C MET A 103 0.97 15.22 -2.24
N ARG A 104 -0.06 14.82 -3.02
CA ARG A 104 -0.68 15.68 -4.06
C ARG A 104 -1.14 17.05 -3.55
N PRO A 105 -1.88 17.17 -2.43
CA PRO A 105 -2.30 18.45 -1.90
C PRO A 105 -1.12 19.38 -1.57
N PHE A 106 -0.09 18.83 -0.92
CA PHE A 106 1.11 19.60 -0.53
C PHE A 106 1.93 20.04 -1.74
N ARG A 107 2.02 19.19 -2.78
CA ARG A 107 2.67 19.56 -4.04
C ARG A 107 1.93 20.69 -4.74
N LYS A 108 0.60 20.62 -4.86
CA LYS A 108 -0.24 21.68 -5.42
C LYS A 108 -0.10 22.99 -4.65
N ALA A 109 -0.07 22.92 -3.32
CA ALA A 109 0.15 24.07 -2.47
C ALA A 109 1.51 24.72 -2.74
N ARG A 110 2.57 23.94 -2.82
CA ARG A 110 3.93 24.41 -3.13
C ARG A 110 4.00 25.06 -4.51
N GLU A 111 3.38 24.46 -5.53
CA GLU A 111 3.27 25.02 -6.88
C GLU A 111 2.56 26.37 -6.88
N SER A 112 1.61 26.58 -5.96
CA SER A 112 0.89 27.85 -5.75
C SER A 112 1.62 28.83 -4.81
N GLY A 113 2.84 28.51 -4.38
CA GLY A 113 3.63 29.36 -3.47
C GLY A 113 3.16 29.36 -2.01
N LEU A 114 2.30 28.43 -1.62
CA LEU A 114 1.81 28.32 -0.25
C LEU A 114 2.78 27.54 0.63
N PRO A 115 3.24 28.09 1.76
CA PRO A 115 4.16 27.38 2.66
C PRO A 115 3.45 26.25 3.41
N GLN A 116 4.16 25.14 3.61
CA GLN A 116 3.61 23.92 4.23
C GLN A 116 2.98 24.17 5.61
N ARG A 117 3.53 25.09 6.40
CA ARG A 117 3.00 25.45 7.73
C ARG A 117 1.54 25.97 7.76
N LEU A 118 0.96 26.26 6.58
CA LEU A 118 -0.44 26.65 6.47
C LEU A 118 -1.40 25.45 6.37
N PHE A 119 -0.86 24.25 6.24
CA PHE A 119 -1.64 23.03 6.06
C PHE A 119 -1.59 22.19 7.34
N LYS A 120 -2.68 21.43 7.56
CA LYS A 120 -2.70 20.39 8.58
C LYS A 120 -1.77 19.26 8.19
N GLU A 121 -1.26 18.55 9.17
CA GLU A 121 -0.56 17.28 8.96
C GLU A 121 -1.52 16.25 8.32
N ILE A 122 -0.97 15.32 7.55
CA ILE A 122 -1.78 14.32 6.84
C ILE A 122 -2.64 13.49 7.78
N HIS A 123 -2.13 13.17 8.95
CA HIS A 123 -2.83 12.49 10.02
C HIS A 123 -4.15 13.20 10.39
N ASP A 124 -4.09 14.52 10.58
CA ASP A 124 -5.25 15.33 10.95
C ASP A 124 -6.22 15.50 9.79
N VAL A 125 -5.70 15.60 8.56
CA VAL A 125 -6.52 15.71 7.34
C VAL A 125 -7.35 14.46 7.13
N LEU A 126 -6.76 13.28 7.37
CA LEU A 126 -7.41 11.99 7.16
C LEU A 126 -8.19 11.48 8.38
N GLU A 127 -8.29 12.29 9.46
CA GLU A 127 -8.96 11.92 10.71
C GLU A 127 -8.48 10.56 11.25
N ALA A 128 -7.18 10.30 11.12
CA ALA A 128 -6.61 9.01 11.46
C ALA A 128 -6.49 8.78 12.97
N PRO A 129 -6.54 7.52 13.45
CA PRO A 129 -6.27 7.20 14.84
C PRO A 129 -4.85 7.63 15.27
N PRO A 130 -4.61 7.99 16.54
CA PRO A 130 -3.30 8.47 17.01
C PRO A 130 -2.14 7.50 16.77
N ASP A 131 -2.43 6.21 16.64
CA ASP A 131 -1.44 5.15 16.41
C ASP A 131 -1.25 4.80 14.92
N TRP A 132 -1.87 5.53 14.01
CA TRP A 132 -1.49 5.57 12.60
C TRP A 132 -0.39 6.61 12.42
N LYS A 133 0.80 6.17 12.00
CA LYS A 133 1.99 7.01 11.92
C LYS A 133 2.59 6.98 10.53
N TRP A 134 2.87 8.15 9.97
CA TRP A 134 3.47 8.34 8.66
C TRP A 134 4.98 8.58 8.74
N ALA A 135 5.72 7.95 7.84
CA ALA A 135 7.13 8.21 7.58
C ALA A 135 7.45 7.93 6.11
N ASP A 136 8.54 8.48 5.60
CA ASP A 136 8.98 8.19 4.23
C ASP A 136 9.26 6.69 4.05
N GLU A 137 9.83 6.08 5.07
CA GLU A 137 10.15 4.65 5.10
C GLU A 137 10.08 4.10 6.54
N TRP A 138 9.91 2.79 6.65
CA TRP A 138 10.00 2.06 7.91
C TRP A 138 11.03 0.95 7.81
N ILE A 139 11.87 0.78 8.82
CA ILE A 139 12.78 -0.36 8.93
C ILE A 139 12.33 -1.20 10.11
N ILE A 140 11.88 -2.43 9.83
CA ILE A 140 11.39 -3.38 10.83
C ILE A 140 12.20 -4.66 10.67
N ASP A 141 12.96 -5.02 11.71
CA ASP A 141 13.82 -6.20 11.74
C ASP A 141 14.74 -6.34 10.50
N GLY A 142 15.29 -5.21 10.03
CA GLY A 142 16.19 -5.15 8.87
C GLY A 142 15.51 -5.17 7.50
N ILE A 143 14.19 -5.22 7.45
CA ILE A 143 13.39 -5.13 6.23
C ILE A 143 12.90 -3.69 6.08
N GLN A 144 13.11 -3.10 4.91
CA GLN A 144 12.63 -1.76 4.58
C GLN A 144 11.25 -1.82 3.93
N PHE A 145 10.38 -0.92 4.36
CA PHE A 145 9.04 -0.70 3.80
C PHE A 145 9.00 0.73 3.29
N GLU A 146 8.69 0.90 2.03
CA GLU A 146 8.58 2.22 1.37
C GLU A 146 7.47 2.16 0.31
N HIS A 147 7.00 3.31 -0.16
CA HIS A 147 5.97 3.31 -1.21
C HIS A 147 6.50 2.74 -2.53
N GLY A 148 7.72 3.08 -2.92
CA GLY A 148 8.33 2.60 -4.16
C GLY A 148 8.26 3.60 -5.30
N GLU A 149 7.98 4.89 -5.04
CA GLU A 149 8.02 5.94 -6.05
C GLU A 149 9.38 5.97 -6.77
N GLY A 150 9.33 6.10 -8.10
CA GLY A 150 10.53 6.06 -8.95
C GLY A 150 10.88 4.67 -9.51
N TYR A 151 10.25 3.61 -8.98
CA TYR A 151 10.40 2.26 -9.53
C TYR A 151 9.20 1.89 -10.38
N THR A 152 9.43 1.20 -11.49
CA THR A 152 8.39 0.79 -12.44
C THR A 152 8.65 -0.62 -12.97
N GLY A 153 7.59 -1.27 -13.44
CA GLY A 153 7.65 -2.59 -14.07
C GLY A 153 7.89 -3.73 -13.08
N PRO A 154 7.89 -4.98 -13.55
CA PRO A 154 7.86 -6.17 -12.69
C PRO A 154 9.10 -6.34 -11.80
N ASN A 155 10.23 -5.73 -12.17
CA ASN A 155 11.48 -5.81 -11.42
C ASN A 155 11.68 -4.61 -10.47
N GLY A 156 10.68 -3.73 -10.31
CA GLY A 156 10.80 -2.51 -9.50
C GLY A 156 11.21 -2.78 -8.06
N ALA A 157 10.54 -3.72 -7.41
CA ALA A 157 10.84 -4.12 -6.03
C ALA A 157 12.26 -4.68 -5.85
N ALA A 158 12.74 -5.49 -6.80
CA ALA A 158 14.10 -6.03 -6.75
C ALA A 158 15.15 -4.93 -6.93
N ARG A 159 14.89 -3.94 -7.81
CA ARG A 159 15.79 -2.79 -7.99
C ARG A 159 15.83 -1.92 -6.74
N SER A 160 14.68 -1.69 -6.07
CA SER A 160 14.64 -1.00 -4.80
C SER A 160 15.46 -1.74 -3.73
N ALA A 161 15.28 -3.05 -3.58
CA ALA A 161 16.03 -3.86 -2.62
C ALA A 161 17.56 -3.80 -2.88
N VAL A 162 17.98 -3.79 -4.13
CA VAL A 162 19.41 -3.64 -4.50
C VAL A 162 19.91 -2.24 -4.16
N ALA A 163 19.15 -1.19 -4.45
CA ALA A 163 19.52 0.19 -4.12
C ALA A 163 19.62 0.40 -2.59
N ASN A 164 18.71 -0.19 -1.83
CA ASN A 164 18.69 -0.13 -0.37
C ASN A 164 19.68 -1.10 0.30
N MET A 165 20.28 -2.03 -0.46
CA MET A 165 21.18 -3.10 0.03
C MET A 165 20.54 -3.91 1.17
N ARG A 166 19.23 -4.14 1.11
CA ARG A 166 18.46 -4.89 2.11
C ARG A 166 17.13 -5.39 1.54
N PRO A 167 16.48 -6.37 2.18
CA PRO A 167 15.12 -6.74 1.81
C PRO A 167 14.20 -5.52 1.84
N THR A 168 13.42 -5.33 0.77
CA THR A 168 12.55 -4.16 0.63
C THR A 168 11.16 -4.56 0.16
N VAL A 169 10.15 -3.99 0.79
CA VAL A 169 8.72 -4.16 0.47
C VAL A 169 8.19 -2.85 -0.10
N ILE A 170 7.53 -2.93 -1.25
CA ILE A 170 6.94 -1.77 -1.92
C ILE A 170 5.49 -2.01 -2.35
N GLY A 171 4.73 -0.90 -2.54
CA GLY A 171 3.48 -0.79 -3.28
C GLY A 171 3.71 -0.19 -4.67
N HIS A 172 2.95 0.85 -5.02
CA HIS A 172 3.11 1.72 -6.20
C HIS A 172 2.92 1.03 -7.57
N ILE A 173 3.40 -0.17 -7.75
CA ILE A 173 3.36 -0.87 -9.03
C ILE A 173 2.17 -1.84 -9.02
N HIS A 174 0.99 -1.35 -9.44
CA HIS A 174 -0.24 -2.13 -9.38
C HIS A 174 -0.26 -3.36 -10.27
N SER A 175 0.49 -3.33 -11.39
CA SER A 175 0.46 -4.37 -12.43
C SER A 175 1.40 -5.55 -12.18
N SER A 176 2.08 -5.59 -11.05
CA SER A 176 2.92 -6.71 -10.64
C SER A 176 2.80 -6.95 -9.14
N ALA A 177 2.98 -8.19 -8.73
CA ALA A 177 3.05 -8.57 -7.32
C ALA A 177 3.94 -9.82 -7.19
N GLY A 178 4.56 -9.97 -6.03
CA GLY A 178 5.43 -11.12 -5.76
C GLY A 178 6.83 -10.73 -5.36
N VAL A 179 7.65 -11.76 -5.11
CA VAL A 179 8.99 -11.65 -4.54
C VAL A 179 10.03 -12.00 -5.58
N LEU A 180 11.03 -11.13 -5.71
CA LEU A 180 12.22 -11.39 -6.53
C LEU A 180 13.48 -11.35 -5.66
N TYR A 181 14.30 -12.37 -5.78
CA TYR A 181 15.54 -12.49 -5.04
C TYR A 181 16.73 -12.00 -5.86
N ALA A 182 17.68 -11.34 -5.20
CA ALA A 182 18.97 -10.98 -5.76
C ALA A 182 20.07 -11.30 -4.74
N ALA A 183 21.19 -11.83 -5.20
CA ALA A 183 22.29 -12.21 -4.34
C ALA A 183 23.65 -11.84 -4.95
N ASN A 184 24.61 -11.59 -4.07
CA ASN A 184 26.03 -11.54 -4.42
C ASN A 184 26.82 -12.52 -3.55
N LYS A 185 28.15 -12.42 -3.57
CA LYS A 185 29.04 -13.33 -2.83
C LYS A 185 28.78 -13.37 -1.32
N THR A 186 28.29 -12.26 -0.75
CA THR A 186 28.19 -12.05 0.72
C THR A 186 26.77 -11.83 1.21
N SER A 187 25.84 -11.47 0.33
CA SER A 187 24.52 -11.00 0.73
C SER A 187 23.42 -11.56 -0.17
N LEU A 188 22.26 -11.78 0.42
CA LEU A 188 21.01 -12.11 -0.24
C LEU A 188 19.99 -11.04 0.10
N TRP A 189 19.34 -10.48 -0.91
CA TRP A 189 18.22 -9.55 -0.76
C TRP A 189 17.00 -10.09 -1.48
N TRP A 190 15.86 -9.57 -1.13
CA TRP A 190 14.65 -9.75 -1.90
C TRP A 190 13.88 -8.43 -1.98
N GLY A 191 13.28 -8.19 -3.13
CA GLY A 191 12.31 -7.14 -3.33
C GLY A 191 10.91 -7.74 -3.41
N PHE A 192 9.97 -7.18 -2.70
CA PHE A 192 8.61 -7.65 -2.64
C PHE A 192 7.63 -6.53 -2.98
N ASN A 193 6.90 -6.69 -4.08
CA ASN A 193 5.75 -5.87 -4.42
C ASN A 193 4.48 -6.57 -3.96
N VAL A 194 3.70 -5.91 -3.11
CA VAL A 194 2.51 -6.52 -2.47
C VAL A 194 1.23 -6.35 -3.29
N GLY A 195 1.30 -5.74 -4.49
CA GLY A 195 0.11 -5.43 -5.27
C GLY A 195 -0.70 -4.29 -4.65
N CYS A 196 -2.00 -4.26 -4.88
CA CYS A 196 -2.89 -3.20 -4.44
C CYS A 196 -4.28 -3.75 -4.03
N LEU A 197 -5.16 -2.85 -3.56
CA LEU A 197 -6.56 -3.18 -3.24
C LEU A 197 -7.55 -2.22 -3.91
N ILE A 198 -7.22 -1.73 -5.11
CA ILE A 198 -8.04 -0.79 -5.87
C ILE A 198 -9.22 -1.45 -6.56
N ASP A 199 -10.31 -0.71 -6.76
CA ASP A 199 -11.36 -1.09 -7.71
C ASP A 199 -11.01 -0.57 -9.11
N SER A 200 -10.42 -1.42 -9.95
CA SER A 200 -10.02 -1.05 -11.30
C SER A 200 -11.19 -0.64 -12.23
N SER A 201 -12.42 -0.80 -11.78
CA SER A 201 -13.61 -0.35 -12.51
C SER A 201 -13.97 1.10 -12.23
N ALA A 202 -13.42 1.71 -11.18
CA ALA A 202 -13.67 3.10 -10.82
C ALA A 202 -13.19 4.08 -11.91
N TYR A 203 -13.86 5.21 -12.03
CA TYR A 203 -13.54 6.21 -13.06
C TYR A 203 -12.11 6.76 -12.93
N ALA A 204 -11.59 6.86 -11.73
CA ALA A 204 -10.22 7.32 -11.48
C ALA A 204 -9.16 6.48 -12.23
N PHE A 205 -9.49 5.23 -12.57
CA PHE A 205 -8.62 4.32 -13.31
C PHE A 205 -9.04 4.14 -14.78
N ASN A 206 -9.87 5.04 -15.33
CA ASN A 206 -10.31 4.97 -16.74
C ASN A 206 -9.13 4.93 -17.72
N TYR A 207 -8.03 5.62 -17.42
CA TYR A 207 -6.81 5.58 -18.22
C TYR A 207 -6.20 4.18 -18.32
N ALA A 208 -6.42 3.34 -17.31
CA ALA A 208 -5.90 1.97 -17.28
C ALA A 208 -6.77 0.96 -18.03
N LYS A 209 -8.00 1.36 -18.47
CA LYS A 209 -8.91 0.44 -19.19
C LYS A 209 -8.32 -0.07 -20.50
N THR A 210 -7.55 0.76 -21.20
CA THR A 210 -6.88 0.42 -22.47
C THR A 210 -5.53 -0.26 -22.28
N LEU A 211 -4.95 -0.22 -21.07
CA LEU A 211 -3.67 -0.87 -20.80
C LEU A 211 -3.82 -2.39 -20.78
N LYS A 212 -2.86 -3.09 -21.35
CA LYS A 212 -2.78 -4.55 -21.31
C LYS A 212 -2.52 -5.07 -19.91
N SER A 213 -1.68 -4.35 -19.14
CA SER A 213 -1.41 -4.67 -17.74
C SER A 213 -2.58 -4.27 -16.86
N LYS A 214 -3.00 -5.18 -15.98
CA LYS A 214 -4.11 -4.97 -15.04
C LYS A 214 -3.59 -5.02 -13.60
N PRO A 215 -4.29 -4.37 -12.65
CA PRO A 215 -3.93 -4.44 -11.25
C PRO A 215 -3.98 -5.87 -10.72
N ILE A 216 -3.02 -6.21 -9.88
CA ILE A 216 -2.97 -7.46 -9.13
C ILE A 216 -3.41 -7.14 -7.70
N LEU A 217 -4.56 -7.72 -7.31
CA LEU A 217 -5.12 -7.48 -5.99
C LEU A 217 -4.56 -8.46 -4.98
N GLY A 218 -4.18 -7.96 -3.81
CA GLY A 218 -3.66 -8.77 -2.73
C GLY A 218 -2.91 -7.97 -1.70
N VAL A 219 -2.24 -8.70 -0.81
CA VAL A 219 -1.40 -8.15 0.27
C VAL A 219 -0.14 -8.98 0.46
N GLY A 220 0.83 -8.40 1.15
CA GLY A 220 2.02 -9.08 1.58
C GLY A 220 1.93 -9.56 3.02
N ILE A 221 2.45 -10.76 3.27
CA ILE A 221 2.76 -11.23 4.62
C ILE A 221 4.25 -11.50 4.69
N ILE A 222 4.89 -11.03 5.74
CA ILE A 222 6.25 -11.42 6.07
C ILE A 222 6.19 -12.20 7.38
N GLU A 223 6.49 -13.49 7.33
CA GLU A 223 6.51 -14.37 8.49
C GLU A 223 7.92 -14.86 8.73
N GLU A 224 8.47 -14.56 9.89
CA GLU A 224 9.86 -14.90 10.25
C GLU A 224 10.90 -14.46 9.20
N GLY A 225 10.69 -13.28 8.60
CA GLY A 225 11.56 -12.72 7.56
C GLY A 225 11.34 -13.29 6.16
N THR A 226 10.37 -14.22 5.99
CA THR A 226 10.02 -14.81 4.69
C THR A 226 8.78 -14.12 4.12
N PRO A 227 8.87 -13.52 2.93
CA PRO A 227 7.75 -12.82 2.31
C PRO A 227 6.82 -13.76 1.54
N TRP A 228 5.50 -13.54 1.65
CA TRP A 228 4.45 -14.29 0.97
C TRP A 228 3.42 -13.33 0.39
N PHE A 229 3.09 -13.49 -0.88
CA PHE A 229 1.97 -12.79 -1.50
C PHE A 229 0.67 -13.57 -1.28
N LEU A 230 -0.36 -12.89 -0.76
CA LEU A 230 -1.72 -13.41 -0.63
C LEU A 230 -2.62 -12.72 -1.65
N PRO A 231 -2.97 -13.39 -2.75
CA PRO A 231 -3.82 -12.80 -3.78
C PRO A 231 -5.28 -12.69 -3.32
N MET A 232 -5.92 -11.58 -3.67
CA MET A 232 -7.37 -11.40 -3.57
C MET A 232 -8.02 -11.81 -4.88
N ILE A 233 -8.40 -13.06 -5.01
CA ILE A 233 -8.97 -13.61 -6.23
C ILE A 233 -10.43 -13.17 -6.40
N LEU A 234 -10.75 -12.62 -7.57
CA LEU A 234 -12.10 -12.18 -7.90
C LEU A 234 -12.80 -13.18 -8.84
N ASN A 235 -14.12 -13.29 -8.69
CA ASN A 235 -14.96 -14.02 -9.61
C ASN A 235 -15.38 -13.14 -10.82
N SER A 236 -16.16 -13.70 -11.75
CA SER A 236 -16.65 -12.99 -12.94
C SER A 236 -17.53 -11.77 -12.65
N SER A 237 -18.07 -11.66 -11.43
CA SER A 237 -18.88 -10.52 -10.98
C SER A 237 -18.03 -9.46 -10.25
N ASN A 238 -16.71 -9.50 -10.38
CA ASN A 238 -15.77 -8.61 -9.70
C ASN A 238 -15.96 -8.63 -8.16
N ARG A 239 -16.18 -9.82 -7.60
CA ARG A 239 -16.31 -10.04 -6.15
C ARG A 239 -15.27 -11.03 -5.69
N TRP A 240 -14.69 -10.78 -4.52
CA TRP A 240 -13.76 -11.71 -3.91
C TRP A 240 -14.42 -13.07 -3.67
N VAL A 241 -13.70 -14.16 -3.98
CA VAL A 241 -14.24 -15.54 -3.88
C VAL A 241 -14.43 -16.04 -2.44
N GLY A 242 -13.99 -15.28 -1.44
CA GLY A 242 -14.22 -15.58 -0.02
C GLY A 242 -13.22 -16.56 0.62
N THR A 243 -12.17 -16.96 -0.11
CA THR A 243 -11.13 -17.89 0.38
C THR A 243 -9.73 -17.30 0.21
N LEU A 244 -8.80 -17.68 1.13
CA LEU A 244 -7.37 -17.30 1.12
C LEU A 244 -6.50 -18.48 0.70
#